data_610c3ed3105e277e448fc39b6059ae06
#
_entry.id   610c3ed3105e277e448fc39b6059ae06
#
_cell.length_a   1.000
_cell.length_b   1.000
_cell.length_c   1.000
_cell.angle_alpha   90.00
_cell.angle_beta   90.00
_cell.angle_gamma   90.00
#
_symmetry.space_group_name_H-M   'P 1'
#
loop_
_entity.id
_entity.type
_entity.pdbx_description
1 polymer ?
#
loop_
_entity_poly.entity_id
_entity_poly.type
_entity_poly.pdbx_seq_one_letter_code
_entity_poly.pdbx_strand_id
1 'polypeptide(L)'
;MDNVIFTNAAERSAAINIGGKEYELVLTTRATKAIAGRYGGLDNLGEKLMKSENFEMALDEIVWLLTLLANQSVLIHNLKNKDAPQELLTEEEVELLTSPLDLAAYKNAITEAMFKGTKRNVESEDETSLKNAQVE
;
A
#
# COMPACT_ATOMS: atom_id res chain seq x y z
N MET A 1 -17.97 -4.85 -17.64
CA MET A 1 -17.21 -3.62 -17.82
C MET A 1 -16.84 -2.97 -16.51
N ASP A 2 -17.82 -2.66 -15.70
CA ASP A 2 -17.55 -2.10 -14.37
C ASP A 2 -16.72 -3.05 -13.53
N ASN A 3 -16.90 -4.36 -13.72
CA ASN A 3 -16.14 -5.37 -12.98
C ASN A 3 -14.64 -5.29 -13.23
N VAL A 4 -14.24 -4.90 -14.44
CA VAL A 4 -12.81 -4.78 -14.78
C VAL A 4 -12.16 -3.68 -13.95
N ILE A 5 -12.85 -2.55 -13.77
CA ILE A 5 -12.33 -1.43 -12.99
C ILE A 5 -12.21 -1.83 -11.52
N PHE A 6 -13.23 -2.48 -10.96
CA PHE A 6 -13.21 -2.94 -9.58
C PHE A 6 -12.13 -4.00 -9.35
N THR A 7 -11.98 -4.92 -10.31
CA THR A 7 -10.96 -5.95 -10.23
C THR A 7 -9.57 -5.34 -10.16
N ASN A 8 -9.31 -4.31 -10.98
CA ASN A 8 -8.01 -3.62 -10.97
C ASN A 8 -7.73 -2.96 -9.62
N ALA A 9 -8.72 -2.31 -9.03
CA ALA A 9 -8.59 -1.70 -7.72
C ALA A 9 -8.33 -2.77 -6.65
N ALA A 10 -9.09 -3.87 -6.68
CA ALA A 10 -8.95 -4.96 -5.74
C ALA A 10 -7.58 -5.63 -5.84
N GLU A 11 -7.03 -5.73 -7.04
CA GLU A 11 -5.71 -6.34 -7.25
C GLU A 11 -4.58 -5.49 -6.69
N ARG A 12 -4.81 -4.18 -6.48
CA ARG A 12 -3.78 -3.26 -5.98
C ARG A 12 -3.90 -2.96 -4.50
N SER A 13 -4.94 -3.44 -3.84
CA SER A 13 -5.23 -3.03 -2.47
C SER A 13 -5.38 -4.19 -1.52
N ALA A 14 -5.20 -3.89 -0.24
CA ALA A 14 -5.51 -4.75 0.88
C ALA A 14 -6.29 -3.89 1.88
N ALA A 15 -7.37 -4.41 2.44
CA ALA A 15 -8.22 -3.64 3.34
C ALA A 15 -7.87 -3.87 4.80
N ILE A 16 -7.91 -2.79 5.60
CA ILE A 16 -7.71 -2.85 7.05
C ILE A 16 -8.72 -1.95 7.74
N ASN A 17 -8.86 -2.14 9.04
CA ASN A 17 -9.72 -1.30 9.88
C ASN A 17 -8.87 -0.60 10.94
N ILE A 18 -9.00 0.72 11.03
CA ILE A 18 -8.30 1.53 12.04
C ILE A 18 -9.34 2.40 12.72
N GLY A 19 -9.51 2.21 14.03
CA GLY A 19 -10.43 3.02 14.82
C GLY A 19 -11.88 2.94 14.34
N GLY A 20 -12.28 1.78 13.81
CA GLY A 20 -13.64 1.58 13.32
C GLY A 20 -13.89 2.03 11.89
N LYS A 21 -12.88 2.57 11.23
CA LYS A 21 -12.97 3.00 9.84
C LYS A 21 -12.14 2.10 8.95
N GLU A 22 -12.71 1.69 7.83
CA GLU A 22 -12.01 0.85 6.86
C GLU A 22 -11.15 1.69 5.94
N TYR A 23 -9.93 1.23 5.71
CA TYR A 23 -8.98 1.84 4.78
C TYR A 23 -8.47 0.79 3.82
N GLU A 24 -8.28 1.18 2.57
CA GLU A 24 -7.59 0.34 1.61
C GLU A 24 -6.14 0.78 1.55
N LEU A 25 -5.22 -0.17 1.62
CA LEU A 25 -3.80 0.09 1.45
C LEU A 25 -3.45 -0.09 -0.01
N VAL A 26 -2.99 0.97 -0.65
CA VAL A 26 -2.72 0.94 -2.10
C VAL A 26 -1.30 1.40 -2.36
N LEU A 27 -0.55 0.61 -3.13
CA LEU A 27 0.77 1.01 -3.60
C LEU A 27 0.63 1.77 -4.93
N THR A 28 0.63 3.09 -4.82
CA THR A 28 0.57 3.98 -5.98
C THR A 28 1.98 4.36 -6.43
N THR A 29 2.08 5.04 -7.55
CA THR A 29 3.36 5.64 -8.01
C THR A 29 3.88 6.64 -6.97
N ARG A 30 2.98 7.45 -6.40
CA ARG A 30 3.37 8.42 -5.36
C ARG A 30 3.94 7.72 -4.14
N ALA A 31 3.26 6.66 -3.67
CA ALA A 31 3.75 5.89 -2.52
C ALA A 31 5.08 5.22 -2.83
N THR A 32 5.24 4.69 -4.03
CA THR A 32 6.50 4.06 -4.45
C THR A 32 7.66 5.07 -4.42
N LYS A 33 7.41 6.29 -4.87
CA LYS A 33 8.43 7.36 -4.82
C LYS A 33 8.80 7.69 -3.37
N ALA A 34 7.81 7.78 -2.49
CA ALA A 34 8.06 8.07 -1.07
C ALA A 34 8.88 6.95 -0.42
N ILE A 35 8.55 5.70 -0.72
CA ILE A 35 9.29 4.54 -0.22
C ILE A 35 10.72 4.54 -0.75
N ALA A 36 10.89 4.79 -2.03
CA ALA A 36 12.23 4.86 -2.64
C ALA A 36 13.07 5.95 -2.00
N GLY A 37 12.46 7.10 -1.70
CA GLY A 37 13.17 8.20 -1.04
C GLY A 37 13.61 7.87 0.38
N ARG A 38 12.81 7.07 1.09
CA ARG A 38 13.12 6.72 2.48
C ARG A 38 14.05 5.51 2.62
N TYR A 39 13.90 4.51 1.76
CA TYR A 39 14.63 3.23 1.88
C TYR A 39 15.59 2.95 0.74
N GLY A 40 15.54 3.72 -0.33
CA GLY A 40 16.36 3.47 -1.51
C GLY A 40 15.70 2.53 -2.52
N GLY A 41 14.57 1.93 -2.19
CA GLY A 41 13.84 1.04 -3.08
C GLY A 41 12.94 0.08 -2.33
N LEU A 42 12.07 -0.62 -3.06
CA LEU A 42 11.14 -1.58 -2.46
C LEU A 42 11.88 -2.80 -1.88
N ASP A 43 12.96 -3.22 -2.53
CA ASP A 43 13.75 -4.37 -2.05
C ASP A 43 14.36 -4.07 -0.67
N ASN A 44 14.89 -2.87 -0.50
CA ASN A 44 15.49 -2.45 0.78
C ASN A 44 14.43 -2.39 1.87
N LEU A 45 13.23 -1.95 1.53
CA LEU A 45 12.12 -1.93 2.49
C LEU A 45 11.77 -3.34 2.93
N GLY A 46 11.67 -4.27 2.00
CA GLY A 46 11.36 -5.66 2.31
C GLY A 46 12.37 -6.25 3.27
N GLU A 47 13.66 -6.03 3.02
CA GLU A 47 14.71 -6.49 3.92
C GLU A 47 14.59 -5.88 5.30
N LYS A 48 14.34 -4.58 5.37
CA LYS A 48 14.23 -3.88 6.65
C LYS A 48 13.05 -4.38 7.47
N LEU A 49 11.91 -4.62 6.85
CA LEU A 49 10.73 -5.15 7.54
C LEU A 49 10.97 -6.56 8.07
N MET A 50 11.66 -7.39 7.30
CA MET A 50 11.86 -8.78 7.68
C MET A 50 13.02 -8.99 8.66
N LYS A 51 14.04 -8.13 8.60
CA LYS A 51 15.24 -8.28 9.42
C LYS A 51 15.32 -7.33 10.60
N SER A 52 14.27 -6.54 10.84
CA SER A 52 14.27 -5.61 11.97
C SER A 52 14.21 -6.40 13.28
N GLU A 53 15.31 -6.35 14.04
CA GLU A 53 15.39 -6.97 15.36
C GLU A 53 14.91 -6.03 16.45
N ASN A 54 14.89 -4.72 16.17
CA ASN A 54 14.45 -3.72 17.12
C ASN A 54 12.96 -3.52 16.98
N PHE A 55 12.22 -3.93 18.00
CA PHE A 55 10.75 -3.87 18.02
C PHE A 55 10.23 -2.45 17.83
N GLU A 56 10.84 -1.48 18.51
CA GLU A 56 10.40 -0.08 18.43
C GLU A 56 10.56 0.48 17.02
N MET A 57 11.71 0.23 16.39
CA MET A 57 11.94 0.67 15.01
C MET A 57 10.98 -0.01 14.05
N ALA A 58 10.69 -1.28 14.27
CA ALA A 58 9.72 -2.00 13.44
C ALA A 58 8.34 -1.36 13.54
N LEU A 59 7.92 -0.97 14.74
CA LEU A 59 6.63 -0.31 14.93
C LEU A 59 6.58 1.04 14.22
N ASP A 60 7.63 1.85 14.33
CA ASP A 60 7.70 3.14 13.65
C ASP A 60 7.60 2.99 12.14
N GLU A 61 8.30 2.01 11.58
CA GLU A 61 8.27 1.74 10.15
C GLU A 61 6.88 1.31 9.70
N ILE A 62 6.24 0.45 10.49
CA ILE A 62 4.88 -0.02 10.17
C ILE A 62 3.89 1.15 10.22
N VAL A 63 3.98 2.01 11.23
CA VAL A 63 3.12 3.19 11.35
C VAL A 63 3.28 4.08 10.14
N TRP A 64 4.52 4.37 9.73
CA TRP A 64 4.79 5.23 8.58
C TRP A 64 4.22 4.63 7.28
N LEU A 65 4.49 3.36 7.04
CA LEU A 65 4.01 2.67 5.84
C LEU A 65 2.49 2.57 5.81
N LEU A 66 1.89 2.22 6.94
CA LEU A 66 0.44 2.10 7.05
C LEU A 66 -0.22 3.43 6.73
N THR A 67 0.29 4.51 7.31
CA THR A 67 -0.22 5.85 7.07
C THR A 67 -0.07 6.24 5.61
N LEU A 68 1.08 5.99 5.03
CA LEU A 68 1.35 6.30 3.62
C LEU A 68 0.38 5.56 2.69
N LEU A 69 0.29 4.24 2.84
CA LEU A 69 -0.51 3.40 1.94
C LEU A 69 -2.02 3.63 2.12
N ALA A 70 -2.48 3.81 3.36
CA ALA A 70 -3.89 4.12 3.62
C ALA A 70 -4.27 5.46 3.02
N ASN A 71 -3.39 6.45 3.11
CA ASN A 71 -3.67 7.77 2.56
C ASN A 71 -3.71 7.80 1.03
N GLN A 72 -3.13 6.81 0.36
CA GLN A 72 -3.25 6.75 -1.09
C GLN A 72 -4.71 6.58 -1.51
N SER A 73 -5.48 5.74 -0.83
CA SER A 73 -6.90 5.57 -1.14
C SER A 73 -7.69 6.84 -0.86
N VAL A 74 -7.36 7.55 0.21
CA VAL A 74 -8.00 8.84 0.54
C VAL A 74 -7.68 9.88 -0.53
N LEU A 75 -6.42 9.97 -0.95
CA LEU A 75 -6.01 10.91 -2.00
C LEU A 75 -6.70 10.61 -3.33
N ILE A 76 -6.83 9.33 -3.68
CA ILE A 76 -7.55 8.93 -4.89
C ILE A 76 -9.02 9.35 -4.80
N HIS A 77 -9.65 9.11 -3.63
CA HIS A 77 -11.03 9.55 -3.40
C HIS A 77 -11.16 11.05 -3.59
N ASN A 78 -10.25 11.82 -2.98
CA ASN A 78 -10.30 13.28 -3.02
C ASN A 78 -10.08 13.81 -4.43
N LEU A 79 -9.24 13.14 -5.21
CA LEU A 79 -9.00 13.53 -6.59
C LEU A 79 -10.27 13.39 -7.44
N LYS A 80 -11.06 12.37 -7.18
CA LYS A 80 -12.31 12.09 -7.91
C LYS A 80 -13.54 12.80 -7.31
N ASN A 81 -13.45 13.23 -6.06
CA ASN A 81 -14.59 13.83 -5.33
C ASN A 81 -14.16 15.13 -4.66
N LYS A 82 -13.83 16.12 -5.48
CA LYS A 82 -13.29 17.40 -4.98
C LYS A 82 -14.27 18.17 -4.11
N ASP A 83 -15.56 17.95 -4.28
CA ASP A 83 -16.59 18.64 -3.49
C ASP A 83 -16.80 18.03 -2.11
N ALA A 84 -16.33 16.80 -1.90
CA ALA A 84 -16.50 16.10 -0.63
C ALA A 84 -15.21 15.39 -0.22
N PRO A 85 -14.13 16.14 0.05
CA PRO A 85 -12.84 15.54 0.41
C PRO A 85 -12.91 14.91 1.79
N GLN A 86 -12.16 13.82 1.96
CA GLN A 86 -11.98 13.17 3.25
C GLN A 86 -10.64 13.60 3.84
N GLU A 87 -10.58 13.61 5.17
CA GLU A 87 -9.34 13.95 5.86
C GLU A 87 -8.33 12.81 5.75
N LEU A 88 -7.06 13.20 5.65
CA LEU A 88 -5.98 12.23 5.63
C LEU A 88 -5.78 11.61 7.01
N LEU A 89 -5.41 10.35 7.02
CA LEU A 89 -5.02 9.65 8.25
C LEU A 89 -3.65 10.19 8.69
N THR A 90 -3.48 10.40 10.00
CA THR A 90 -2.21 10.84 10.55
C THR A 90 -1.51 9.69 11.26
N GLU A 91 -0.18 9.81 11.39
CA GLU A 91 0.59 8.81 12.15
C GLU A 91 0.15 8.79 13.60
N GLU A 92 -0.18 9.95 14.16
CA GLU A 92 -0.69 10.04 15.53
C GLU A 92 -1.97 9.21 15.70
N GLU A 93 -2.89 9.32 14.75
CA GLU A 93 -4.11 8.52 14.78
C GLU A 93 -3.80 7.03 14.74
N VAL A 94 -2.87 6.63 13.89
CA VAL A 94 -2.46 5.22 13.80
C VAL A 94 -1.89 4.75 15.15
N GLU A 95 -1.00 5.54 15.74
CA GLU A 95 -0.37 5.18 17.00
C GLU A 95 -1.37 5.05 18.14
N LEU A 96 -2.37 5.93 18.20
CA LEU A 96 -3.32 5.98 19.30
C LEU A 96 -4.52 5.04 19.10
N LEU A 97 -4.87 4.72 17.87
CA LEU A 97 -6.03 3.89 17.55
C LEU A 97 -5.71 2.43 17.30
N THR A 98 -4.44 2.05 17.39
CA THR A 98 -3.99 0.67 17.19
C THR A 98 -3.19 0.19 18.40
N SER A 99 -2.98 -1.12 18.46
CA SER A 99 -2.10 -1.73 19.45
C SER A 99 -0.93 -2.41 18.74
N PRO A 100 0.15 -2.78 19.45
CA PRO A 100 1.24 -3.51 18.84
C PRO A 100 0.81 -4.81 18.17
N LEU A 101 -0.22 -5.47 18.72
CA LEU A 101 -0.75 -6.69 18.11
C LEU A 101 -1.44 -6.39 16.78
N ASP A 102 -2.19 -5.29 16.72
CA ASP A 102 -2.81 -4.84 15.47
C ASP A 102 -1.76 -4.54 14.42
N LEU A 103 -0.68 -3.86 14.81
CA LEU A 103 0.39 -3.50 13.88
C LEU A 103 1.08 -4.74 13.31
N ALA A 104 1.21 -5.79 14.12
CA ALA A 104 1.76 -7.05 13.63
C ALA A 104 0.88 -7.64 12.53
N ALA A 105 -0.44 -7.56 12.69
CA ALA A 105 -1.39 -8.01 11.68
C ALA A 105 -1.34 -7.11 10.43
N TYR A 106 -1.23 -5.80 10.63
CA TYR A 106 -1.17 -4.85 9.52
C TYR A 106 0.10 -5.01 8.68
N LYS A 107 1.19 -5.49 9.28
CA LYS A 107 2.41 -5.78 8.55
C LYS A 107 2.15 -6.73 7.38
N ASN A 108 1.30 -7.73 7.60
CA ASN A 108 0.91 -8.65 6.54
C ASN A 108 0.10 -7.94 5.45
N ALA A 109 -0.80 -7.05 5.84
CA ALA A 109 -1.59 -6.28 4.88
C ALA A 109 -0.71 -5.33 4.06
N ILE A 110 0.28 -4.71 4.67
CA ILE A 110 1.25 -3.87 3.98
C ILE A 110 2.00 -4.69 2.93
N THR A 111 2.52 -5.83 3.34
CA THR A 111 3.24 -6.73 2.44
C THR A 111 2.37 -7.17 1.28
N GLU A 112 1.12 -7.51 1.55
CA GLU A 112 0.17 -7.89 0.52
C GLU A 112 -0.09 -6.76 -0.47
N ALA A 113 -0.30 -5.53 0.03
CA ALA A 113 -0.55 -4.37 -0.82
C ALA A 113 0.65 -4.09 -1.74
N MET A 114 1.85 -4.19 -1.19
CA MET A 114 3.08 -3.99 -1.96
C MET A 114 3.25 -5.09 -3.01
N PHE A 115 3.01 -6.33 -2.62
CA PHE A 115 3.11 -7.47 -3.54
C PHE A 115 2.10 -7.35 -4.69
N LYS A 116 0.86 -7.02 -4.38
CA LYS A 116 -0.18 -6.86 -5.41
C LYS A 116 0.17 -5.76 -6.41
N GLY A 117 0.67 -4.63 -5.91
CA GLY A 117 1.09 -3.54 -6.78
C GLY A 117 2.23 -3.92 -7.70
N THR A 118 3.25 -4.56 -7.15
CA THR A 118 4.43 -4.99 -7.91
C THR A 118 4.09 -6.11 -8.88
N LYS A 119 3.35 -7.11 -8.43
CA LYS A 119 2.94 -8.25 -9.24
C LYS A 119 2.15 -7.80 -10.46
N ARG A 120 1.26 -6.83 -10.28
CA ARG A 120 0.45 -6.33 -11.39
C ARG A 120 1.32 -5.71 -12.47
N ASN A 121 2.33 -4.95 -12.10
CA ASN A 121 3.24 -4.36 -13.07
C ASN A 121 4.02 -5.43 -13.83
N VAL A 122 4.52 -6.44 -13.12
CA VAL A 122 5.25 -7.55 -13.73
C VAL A 122 4.36 -8.34 -14.68
N GLU A 123 3.14 -8.65 -14.27
CA GLU A 123 2.19 -9.38 -15.11
C GLU A 123 1.86 -8.61 -16.37
N SER A 124 1.70 -7.29 -16.30
CA SER A 124 1.44 -6.46 -17.47
C SER A 124 2.60 -6.50 -18.45
N GLU A 125 3.83 -6.44 -17.98
CA GLU A 125 5.02 -6.53 -18.82
C GLU A 125 5.14 -7.91 -19.47
N ASP A 126 4.91 -8.96 -18.70
CA ASP A 126 4.97 -10.33 -19.22
C ASP A 126 3.92 -10.57 -20.31
N GLU A 127 2.69 -10.10 -20.08
CA GLU A 127 1.62 -10.23 -21.08
C GLU A 127 1.98 -9.51 -22.35
N THR A 128 2.55 -8.31 -22.26
CA THR A 128 2.97 -7.54 -23.42
C THR A 128 4.06 -8.28 -24.18
N SER A 129 5.04 -8.81 -23.47
CA SER A 129 6.12 -9.58 -24.08
C SER A 129 5.62 -10.83 -24.78
N LEU A 130 4.70 -11.55 -24.15
CA LEU A 130 4.11 -12.75 -24.74
C LEU A 130 3.30 -12.44 -25.99
N LYS A 131 2.52 -11.36 -25.98
CA LYS A 131 1.74 -10.94 -27.13
C LYS A 131 2.64 -10.58 -28.30
N ASN A 132 3.72 -9.88 -28.04
CA ASN A 132 4.68 -9.52 -29.07
C ASN A 132 5.34 -10.76 -29.68
N ALA A 133 5.70 -11.71 -28.84
CA ALA A 133 6.28 -12.96 -29.31
C ALA A 133 5.30 -13.76 -30.17
N GLN A 134 4.02 -13.75 -29.85
CA GLN A 134 3.01 -14.48 -30.62
C GLN A 134 2.72 -13.85 -31.96
N VAL A 135 2.84 -12.55 -32.06
CA VAL A 135 2.61 -11.82 -33.31
C VAL A 135 3.73 -12.08 -34.35
N GLU A 136 4.94 -12.28 -33.86
CA GLU A 136 6.08 -12.57 -34.72
C GLU A 136 6.09 -14.04 -35.16
#